data_decf0a17ab2264614308f620c9005638
#
_entry.id   decf0a17ab2264614308f620c9005638
#
_cell.length_a   1.000
_cell.length_b   1.000
_cell.length_c   1.000
_cell.angle_alpha   90.00
_cell.angle_beta   90.00
_cell.angle_gamma   90.00
#
_symmetry.space_group_name_H-M   'P 1'
#
loop_
_entity.id
_entity.type
_entity.pdbx_description
1 polymer ?
#
loop_
_entity_poly.entity_id
_entity_poly.type
_entity_poly.pdbx_seq_one_letter_code
_entity_poly.pdbx_strand_id
1 'polypeptide(L)'
;MYEALTLLRFGRFDEVVLLNDQPENPVFAALWTFAKGYASLRSGNPGPANTARDELLAFAAETDLSFRYSQPAAPVVGTVAHILEGEIRWHDGDLTGAIDSFEAAVEREDAMGYAEPEALPFAARHWLGAALHAAGDYAAAEQTYRDELDDHPHNGWSLRGLTTAVAAQHRTDPAADDDLAKSWQRSDIFITTSKF
;
A
#
# COMPACT_ATOMS: atom_id res chain seq x y z
N MET A 1 -11.80 -11.62 -1.79
CA MET A 1 -11.09 -10.35 -1.66
C MET A 1 -10.46 -10.17 -0.26
N TYR A 2 -11.23 -10.13 0.83
CA TYR A 2 -10.67 -9.84 2.17
C TYR A 2 -9.58 -10.81 2.60
N GLU A 3 -9.75 -12.10 2.38
CA GLU A 3 -8.73 -13.11 2.65
C GLU A 3 -7.43 -12.80 1.90
N ALA A 4 -7.51 -12.52 0.59
CA ALA A 4 -6.35 -12.21 -0.23
C ALA A 4 -5.60 -10.97 0.29
N LEU A 5 -6.32 -9.87 0.60
CA LEU A 5 -5.71 -8.65 1.13
C LEU A 5 -5.13 -8.85 2.54
N THR A 6 -5.77 -9.68 3.37
CA THR A 6 -5.26 -10.01 4.71
C THR A 6 -3.97 -10.81 4.60
N LEU A 7 -3.95 -11.88 3.81
CA LEU A 7 -2.74 -12.68 3.58
C LEU A 7 -1.61 -11.83 3.01
N LEU A 8 -1.93 -10.92 2.06
CA LEU A 8 -0.96 -10.00 1.47
C LEU A 8 -0.32 -9.11 2.55
N ARG A 9 -1.15 -8.50 3.42
CA ARG A 9 -0.70 -7.61 4.50
C ARG A 9 0.24 -8.32 5.50
N PHE A 10 0.07 -9.64 5.68
CA PHE A 10 0.94 -10.45 6.53
C PHE A 10 2.11 -11.09 5.77
N GLY A 11 2.38 -10.70 4.51
CA GLY A 11 3.48 -11.22 3.71
C GLY A 11 3.34 -12.69 3.32
N ARG A 12 2.13 -13.26 3.41
CA ARG A 12 1.83 -14.67 3.08
C ARG A 12 1.60 -14.83 1.57
N PHE A 13 2.58 -14.36 0.77
CA PHE A 13 2.45 -14.26 -0.68
C PHE A 13 2.19 -15.59 -1.36
N ASP A 14 2.86 -16.65 -0.93
CA ASP A 14 2.68 -18.00 -1.50
C ASP A 14 1.23 -18.49 -1.36
N GLU A 15 0.58 -18.15 -0.25
CA GLU A 15 -0.82 -18.52 -0.02
C GLU A 15 -1.76 -17.68 -0.88
N VAL A 16 -1.48 -16.38 -1.05
CA VAL A 16 -2.24 -15.54 -1.99
C VAL A 16 -2.16 -16.11 -3.41
N VAL A 17 -0.97 -16.52 -3.85
CA VAL A 17 -0.78 -17.12 -5.19
C VAL A 17 -1.62 -18.39 -5.36
N LEU A 18 -1.87 -19.17 -4.32
CA LEU A 18 -2.67 -20.39 -4.36
C LEU A 18 -4.20 -20.18 -4.32
N LEU A 19 -4.67 -18.99 -3.98
CA LEU A 19 -6.12 -18.70 -3.98
C LEU A 19 -6.69 -18.82 -5.38
N ASN A 20 -7.83 -19.52 -5.53
CA ASN A 20 -8.47 -19.75 -6.81
C ASN A 20 -9.90 -19.17 -6.92
N ASP A 21 -10.49 -18.79 -5.79
CA ASP A 21 -11.87 -18.32 -5.72
C ASP A 21 -11.93 -16.80 -5.95
N GLN A 22 -11.91 -16.39 -7.22
CA GLN A 22 -12.09 -14.99 -7.60
C GLN A 22 -13.51 -14.53 -7.28
N PRO A 23 -13.68 -13.36 -6.63
CA PRO A 23 -15.01 -12.82 -6.36
C PRO A 23 -15.82 -12.51 -7.62
N GLU A 24 -17.14 -12.73 -7.59
CA GLU A 24 -18.04 -12.40 -8.71
C GLU A 24 -18.25 -10.88 -8.87
N ASN A 25 -18.21 -10.12 -7.77
CA ASN A 25 -18.34 -8.66 -7.84
C ASN A 25 -17.11 -8.06 -8.52
N PRO A 26 -17.27 -7.24 -9.58
CA PRO A 26 -16.15 -6.75 -10.40
C PRO A 26 -15.13 -5.94 -9.61
N VAL A 27 -15.57 -5.10 -8.65
CA VAL A 27 -14.65 -4.29 -7.83
C VAL A 27 -13.88 -5.17 -6.86
N PHE A 28 -14.52 -6.17 -6.27
CA PHE A 28 -13.85 -7.14 -5.40
C PHE A 28 -12.90 -8.04 -6.20
N ALA A 29 -13.25 -8.37 -7.44
CA ALA A 29 -12.37 -9.08 -8.35
C ALA A 29 -11.13 -8.26 -8.69
N ALA A 30 -11.26 -6.96 -8.94
CA ALA A 30 -10.12 -6.07 -9.16
C ALA A 30 -9.17 -6.03 -7.94
N LEU A 31 -9.69 -5.89 -6.72
CA LEU A 31 -8.86 -5.93 -5.50
C LEU A 31 -8.21 -7.31 -5.28
N TRP A 32 -8.86 -8.38 -5.69
CA TRP A 32 -8.29 -9.73 -5.68
C TRP A 32 -7.18 -9.86 -6.74
N THR A 33 -7.38 -9.31 -7.95
CA THR A 33 -6.37 -9.24 -9.02
C THR A 33 -5.14 -8.47 -8.57
N PHE A 34 -5.32 -7.34 -7.87
CA PHE A 34 -4.20 -6.62 -7.22
C PHE A 34 -3.41 -7.54 -6.29
N ALA A 35 -4.09 -8.21 -5.35
CA ALA A 35 -3.42 -9.08 -4.38
C ALA A 35 -2.63 -10.20 -5.07
N LYS A 36 -3.20 -10.82 -6.11
CA LYS A 36 -2.54 -11.88 -6.91
C LYS A 36 -1.32 -11.35 -7.65
N GLY A 37 -1.44 -10.20 -8.31
CA GLY A 37 -0.34 -9.55 -9.03
C GLY A 37 0.80 -9.17 -8.09
N TYR A 38 0.48 -8.54 -6.98
CA TYR A 38 1.46 -8.15 -5.95
C TYR A 38 2.20 -9.39 -5.38
N ALA A 39 1.45 -10.41 -4.98
CA ALA A 39 2.03 -11.64 -4.44
C ALA A 39 2.92 -12.36 -5.46
N SER A 40 2.51 -12.39 -6.74
CA SER A 40 3.32 -12.98 -7.82
C SER A 40 4.65 -12.23 -8.00
N LEU A 41 4.64 -10.89 -7.96
CA LEU A 41 5.85 -10.07 -8.02
C LEU A 41 6.79 -10.40 -6.86
N ARG A 42 6.25 -10.45 -5.64
CA ARG A 42 7.02 -10.74 -4.42
C ARG A 42 7.55 -12.17 -4.39
N SER A 43 6.91 -13.09 -5.10
CA SER A 43 7.37 -14.49 -5.29
C SER A 43 8.34 -14.66 -6.48
N GLY A 44 8.81 -13.56 -7.10
CA GLY A 44 9.79 -13.59 -8.19
C GLY A 44 9.18 -13.89 -9.58
N ASN A 45 7.88 -13.74 -9.75
CA ASN A 45 7.20 -13.93 -11.03
C ASN A 45 6.52 -12.63 -11.49
N PRO A 46 7.21 -11.72 -12.19
CA PRO A 46 6.68 -10.40 -12.57
C PRO A 46 5.64 -10.44 -13.70
N GLY A 47 5.56 -11.51 -14.50
CA GLY A 47 4.62 -11.59 -15.62
C GLY A 47 3.16 -11.36 -15.21
N PRO A 48 2.59 -12.14 -14.26
CA PRO A 48 1.24 -11.92 -13.78
C PRO A 48 1.02 -10.54 -13.14
N ALA A 49 2.05 -9.94 -12.52
CA ALA A 49 1.96 -8.60 -11.96
C ALA A 49 1.75 -7.54 -13.03
N ASN A 50 2.49 -7.62 -14.14
CA ASN A 50 2.32 -6.72 -15.28
C ASN A 50 0.92 -6.82 -15.88
N THR A 51 0.41 -8.05 -16.09
CA THR A 51 -0.95 -8.27 -16.58
C THR A 51 -2.00 -7.66 -15.61
N ALA A 52 -1.85 -7.94 -14.31
CA ALA A 52 -2.75 -7.41 -13.30
C ALA A 52 -2.76 -5.88 -13.26
N ARG A 53 -1.58 -5.22 -13.35
CA ARG A 53 -1.48 -3.76 -13.42
C ARG A 53 -2.26 -3.20 -14.62
N ASP A 54 -2.07 -3.77 -15.81
CA ASP A 54 -2.74 -3.29 -17.03
C ASP A 54 -4.26 -3.44 -16.93
N GLU A 55 -4.75 -4.57 -16.41
CA GLU A 55 -6.17 -4.81 -16.14
C GLU A 55 -6.74 -3.81 -15.13
N LEU A 56 -6.02 -3.53 -14.05
CA LEU A 56 -6.46 -2.61 -13.00
C LEU A 56 -6.51 -1.17 -13.49
N LEU A 57 -5.50 -0.71 -14.24
CA LEU A 57 -5.48 0.63 -14.82
C LEU A 57 -6.63 0.82 -15.80
N ALA A 58 -6.88 -0.16 -16.68
CA ALA A 58 -7.98 -0.12 -17.61
C ALA A 58 -9.34 -0.10 -16.88
N PHE A 59 -9.52 -0.96 -15.87
CA PHE A 59 -10.74 -1.00 -15.07
C PHE A 59 -10.97 0.34 -14.36
N ALA A 60 -9.95 0.92 -13.73
CA ALA A 60 -10.07 2.20 -13.02
C ALA A 60 -10.41 3.38 -13.95
N ALA A 61 -9.94 3.33 -15.22
CA ALA A 61 -10.22 4.38 -16.21
C ALA A 61 -11.65 4.33 -16.76
N GLU A 62 -12.28 3.15 -16.81
CA GLU A 62 -13.56 2.93 -17.49
C GLU A 62 -14.75 2.70 -16.54
N THR A 63 -14.48 2.37 -15.26
CA THR A 63 -15.54 1.98 -14.33
C THR A 63 -16.37 3.15 -13.83
N ASP A 64 -17.68 3.01 -13.87
CA ASP A 64 -18.67 3.87 -13.20
C ASP A 64 -19.30 3.18 -11.97
N LEU A 65 -18.79 2.00 -11.61
CA LEU A 65 -19.29 1.22 -10.50
C LEU A 65 -19.03 1.91 -9.15
N SER A 66 -19.83 1.54 -8.17
CA SER A 66 -19.62 1.93 -6.79
C SER A 66 -19.00 0.80 -5.99
N PHE A 67 -18.06 1.16 -5.14
CA PHE A 67 -17.62 0.35 -4.03
C PHE A 67 -18.62 0.48 -2.87
N ARG A 68 -18.33 -0.09 -1.71
CA ARG A 68 -19.24 -0.04 -0.54
C ARG A 68 -19.70 1.40 -0.22
N TYR A 69 -20.93 1.54 0.27
CA TYR A 69 -21.52 2.81 0.71
C TYR A 69 -21.54 3.91 -0.37
N SER A 70 -21.74 3.52 -1.63
CA SER A 70 -21.77 4.43 -2.80
C SER A 70 -20.47 5.18 -3.09
N GLN A 71 -19.34 4.74 -2.53
CA GLN A 71 -18.04 5.29 -2.88
C GLN A 71 -17.68 4.91 -4.32
N PRO A 72 -17.19 5.83 -5.18
CA PRO A 72 -16.75 5.47 -6.52
C PRO A 72 -15.66 4.40 -6.48
N ALA A 73 -15.76 3.39 -7.34
CA ALA A 73 -14.77 2.32 -7.40
C ALA A 73 -13.46 2.76 -8.08
N ALA A 74 -13.52 3.72 -8.99
CA ALA A 74 -12.37 4.19 -9.77
C ALA A 74 -11.18 4.64 -8.89
N PRO A 75 -11.33 5.52 -7.87
CA PRO A 75 -10.21 5.87 -7.00
C PRO A 75 -9.70 4.67 -6.19
N VAL A 76 -10.57 3.79 -5.67
CA VAL A 76 -10.16 2.61 -4.89
C VAL A 76 -9.28 1.67 -5.73
N VAL A 77 -9.73 1.34 -6.94
CA VAL A 77 -8.97 0.46 -7.84
C VAL A 77 -7.74 1.18 -8.40
N GLY A 78 -7.84 2.48 -8.69
CA GLY A 78 -6.72 3.30 -9.14
C GLY A 78 -5.58 3.35 -8.12
N THR A 79 -5.89 3.48 -6.83
CA THR A 79 -4.89 3.44 -5.76
C THR A 79 -4.08 2.15 -5.81
N VAL A 80 -4.75 0.99 -5.80
CA VAL A 80 -4.04 -0.30 -5.81
C VAL A 80 -3.33 -0.58 -7.14
N ALA A 81 -3.85 -0.07 -8.26
CA ALA A 81 -3.19 -0.16 -9.56
C ALA A 81 -1.85 0.57 -9.57
N HIS A 82 -1.82 1.81 -9.08
CA HIS A 82 -0.59 2.60 -8.98
C HIS A 82 0.37 2.07 -7.92
N ILE A 83 -0.12 1.49 -6.82
CA ILE A 83 0.74 0.75 -5.88
C ILE A 83 1.45 -0.41 -6.59
N LEU A 84 0.71 -1.21 -7.36
CA LEU A 84 1.31 -2.34 -8.08
C LEU A 84 2.28 -1.87 -9.18
N GLU A 85 1.95 -0.80 -9.90
CA GLU A 85 2.85 -0.18 -10.87
C GLU A 85 4.16 0.27 -10.23
N GLY A 86 4.08 0.97 -9.11
CA GLY A 86 5.27 1.41 -8.37
C GLY A 86 6.13 0.25 -7.87
N GLU A 87 5.53 -0.82 -7.37
CA GLU A 87 6.26 -2.02 -6.96
C GLU A 87 6.95 -2.71 -8.14
N ILE A 88 6.31 -2.78 -9.31
CA ILE A 88 6.92 -3.32 -10.54
C ILE A 88 8.12 -2.47 -10.95
N ARG A 89 7.97 -1.13 -11.02
CA ARG A 89 9.04 -0.20 -11.36
C ARG A 89 10.21 -0.31 -10.38
N TRP A 90 9.93 -0.38 -9.09
CA TRP A 90 10.96 -0.55 -8.07
C TRP A 90 11.70 -1.89 -8.22
N HIS A 91 10.95 -2.97 -8.50
CA HIS A 91 11.54 -4.29 -8.78
C HIS A 91 12.49 -4.23 -9.98
N ASP A 92 12.14 -3.48 -11.02
CA ASP A 92 12.93 -3.31 -12.24
C ASP A 92 14.08 -2.30 -12.10
N GLY A 93 14.24 -1.68 -10.92
CA GLY A 93 15.32 -0.74 -10.59
C GLY A 93 14.99 0.72 -10.92
N ASP A 94 13.78 1.03 -11.39
CA ASP A 94 13.29 2.40 -11.64
C ASP A 94 12.66 2.98 -10.37
N LEU A 95 13.50 3.36 -9.41
CA LEU A 95 13.02 3.91 -8.13
C LEU A 95 12.34 5.27 -8.31
N THR A 96 12.79 6.08 -9.26
CA THR A 96 12.16 7.39 -9.54
C THR A 96 10.76 7.20 -10.08
N GLY A 97 10.59 6.36 -11.09
CA GLY A 97 9.26 6.05 -11.61
C GLY A 97 8.37 5.33 -10.60
N ALA A 98 8.95 4.59 -9.66
CA ALA A 98 8.19 4.00 -8.55
C ALA A 98 7.62 5.08 -7.63
N ILE A 99 8.41 6.11 -7.28
CA ILE A 99 7.95 7.26 -6.48
C ILE A 99 6.79 7.97 -7.20
N ASP A 100 6.94 8.29 -8.50
CA ASP A 100 5.87 8.91 -9.29
C ASP A 100 4.56 8.09 -9.24
N SER A 101 4.68 6.76 -9.33
CA SER A 101 3.51 5.87 -9.26
C SER A 101 2.88 5.86 -7.85
N PHE A 102 3.69 5.89 -6.79
CA PHE A 102 3.17 5.93 -5.43
C PHE A 102 2.56 7.30 -5.08
N GLU A 103 3.08 8.41 -5.62
CA GLU A 103 2.44 9.72 -5.53
C GLU A 103 1.06 9.72 -6.21
N ALA A 104 0.96 9.13 -7.40
CA ALA A 104 -0.33 8.95 -8.07
C ALA A 104 -1.29 8.06 -7.26
N ALA A 105 -0.79 7.04 -6.55
CA ALA A 105 -1.61 6.24 -5.65
C ALA A 105 -2.15 7.06 -4.47
N VAL A 106 -1.32 7.91 -3.87
CA VAL A 106 -1.71 8.82 -2.77
C VAL A 106 -2.76 9.81 -3.25
N GLU A 107 -2.57 10.44 -4.43
CA GLU A 107 -3.58 11.35 -5.00
C GLU A 107 -4.94 10.67 -5.20
N ARG A 108 -4.96 9.40 -5.62
CA ARG A 108 -6.20 8.63 -5.76
C ARG A 108 -6.84 8.28 -4.42
N GLU A 109 -6.03 7.96 -3.43
CA GLU A 109 -6.50 7.69 -2.07
C GLU A 109 -7.10 8.95 -1.43
N ASP A 110 -6.40 10.06 -1.51
CA ASP A 110 -6.85 11.35 -0.96
C ASP A 110 -8.14 11.88 -1.64
N ALA A 111 -8.40 11.46 -2.88
CA ALA A 111 -9.64 11.77 -3.59
C ALA A 111 -10.84 10.92 -3.11
N MET A 112 -10.62 9.91 -2.27
CA MET A 112 -11.73 9.13 -1.69
C MET A 112 -12.45 9.96 -0.64
N GLY A 113 -13.78 9.85 -0.62
CA GLY A 113 -14.58 10.40 0.47
C GLY A 113 -14.43 9.58 1.75
N TYR A 114 -14.73 10.19 2.88
CA TYR A 114 -14.79 9.47 4.16
C TYR A 114 -15.66 8.22 4.06
N ALA A 115 -15.15 7.11 4.57
CA ALA A 115 -15.85 5.83 4.66
C ALA A 115 -15.45 5.09 5.94
N GLU A 116 -16.42 4.44 6.59
CA GLU A 116 -16.19 3.64 7.78
C GLU A 116 -16.90 2.29 7.64
N PRO A 117 -16.16 1.19 7.59
CA PRO A 117 -14.70 1.08 7.55
C PRO A 117 -14.11 1.59 6.24
N GLU A 118 -12.84 1.98 6.27
CA GLU A 118 -12.10 2.44 5.10
C GLU A 118 -12.14 1.46 3.93
N ALA A 119 -11.93 1.99 2.72
CA ALA A 119 -11.98 1.19 1.49
C ALA A 119 -10.85 0.15 1.43
N LEU A 120 -9.65 0.56 1.82
CA LEU A 120 -8.45 -0.27 1.83
C LEU A 120 -7.94 -0.49 3.26
N PRO A 121 -7.38 -1.67 3.57
CA PRO A 121 -6.84 -1.95 4.91
C PRO A 121 -5.38 -1.47 5.09
N PHE A 122 -4.91 -0.55 4.23
CA PHE A 122 -3.57 0.01 4.21
C PHE A 122 -3.59 1.37 3.51
N ALA A 123 -2.62 2.22 3.78
CA ALA A 123 -2.47 3.53 3.15
C ALA A 123 -1.41 3.51 2.04
N ALA A 124 -1.63 4.22 0.93
CA ALA A 124 -0.67 4.36 -0.17
C ALA A 124 0.63 5.05 0.29
N ARG A 125 0.53 5.93 1.28
CA ARG A 125 1.67 6.60 1.92
C ARG A 125 2.69 5.63 2.52
N HIS A 126 2.31 4.39 2.83
CA HIS A 126 3.27 3.37 3.29
C HIS A 126 4.31 3.03 2.21
N TRP A 127 3.90 2.96 0.94
CA TRP A 127 4.79 2.70 -0.19
C TRP A 127 5.59 3.93 -0.58
N LEU A 128 4.94 5.10 -0.65
CA LEU A 128 5.61 6.36 -0.98
C LEU A 128 6.73 6.65 0.02
N GLY A 129 6.43 6.61 1.31
CA GLY A 129 7.44 6.85 2.35
C GLY A 129 8.59 5.84 2.31
N ALA A 130 8.31 4.55 2.03
CA ALA A 130 9.35 3.54 1.89
C ALA A 130 10.25 3.80 0.66
N ALA A 131 9.68 4.24 -0.47
CA ALA A 131 10.42 4.55 -1.68
C ALA A 131 11.29 5.81 -1.53
N LEU A 132 10.74 6.87 -0.93
CA LEU A 132 11.48 8.10 -0.61
C LEU A 132 12.65 7.79 0.34
N HIS A 133 12.43 6.97 1.37
CA HIS A 133 13.51 6.53 2.26
C HIS A 133 14.60 5.77 1.49
N ALA A 134 14.22 4.86 0.58
CA ALA A 134 15.16 4.11 -0.26
C ALA A 134 15.94 5.02 -1.22
N ALA A 135 15.32 6.11 -1.68
CA ALA A 135 15.97 7.13 -2.51
C ALA A 135 16.91 8.06 -1.71
N GLY A 136 16.91 7.97 -0.38
CA GLY A 136 17.71 8.84 0.52
C GLY A 136 17.04 10.17 0.84
N ASP A 137 15.82 10.41 0.38
CA ASP A 137 15.03 11.59 0.75
C ASP A 137 14.29 11.34 2.08
N TYR A 138 15.06 11.31 3.14
CA TYR A 138 14.55 11.01 4.48
C TYR A 138 13.61 12.09 5.01
N ALA A 139 13.78 13.34 4.55
CA ALA A 139 12.93 14.45 4.98
C ALA A 139 11.54 14.34 4.35
N ALA A 140 11.45 14.03 3.06
CA ALA A 140 10.17 13.78 2.39
C ALA A 140 9.49 12.51 2.93
N ALA A 141 10.26 11.45 3.20
CA ALA A 141 9.73 10.23 3.83
C ALA A 141 9.13 10.53 5.22
N GLU A 142 9.83 11.30 6.07
CA GLU A 142 9.32 11.74 7.38
C GLU A 142 7.99 12.48 7.23
N GLN A 143 7.92 13.45 6.31
CA GLN A 143 6.70 14.22 6.10
C GLN A 143 5.55 13.34 5.64
N THR A 144 5.79 12.44 4.68
CA THR A 144 4.77 11.49 4.18
C THR A 144 4.16 10.64 5.31
N TYR A 145 4.98 10.17 6.25
CA TYR A 145 4.47 9.40 7.38
C TYR A 145 3.75 10.26 8.41
N ARG A 146 4.16 11.53 8.60
CA ARG A 146 3.42 12.46 9.48
C ARG A 146 2.06 12.78 8.91
N ASP A 147 1.96 13.06 7.62
CA ASP A 147 0.68 13.32 6.93
C ASP A 147 -0.26 12.12 7.07
N GLU A 148 0.25 10.90 6.97
CA GLU A 148 -0.57 9.70 7.17
C GLU A 148 -1.01 9.53 8.63
N LEU A 149 -0.15 9.87 9.61
CA LEU A 149 -0.48 9.78 11.02
C LEU A 149 -1.45 10.88 11.49
N ASP A 150 -1.59 11.98 10.75
CA ASP A 150 -2.63 12.98 11.01
C ASP A 150 -4.02 12.38 10.72
N ASP A 151 -4.16 11.53 9.69
CA ASP A 151 -5.41 10.85 9.35
C ASP A 151 -5.60 9.56 10.19
N HIS A 152 -4.53 8.80 10.42
CA HIS A 152 -4.56 7.51 11.13
C HIS A 152 -3.60 7.49 12.34
N PRO A 153 -3.95 8.22 13.41
CA PRO A 153 -3.13 8.26 14.62
C PRO A 153 -2.81 6.85 15.14
N HIS A 154 -1.57 6.63 15.54
CA HIS A 154 -1.07 5.35 16.08
C HIS A 154 -1.01 4.18 15.07
N ASN A 155 -1.07 4.44 13.75
CA ASN A 155 -0.82 3.43 12.74
C ASN A 155 0.62 2.89 12.87
N GLY A 156 0.75 1.63 13.25
CA GLY A 156 2.06 1.03 13.55
C GLY A 156 2.99 0.92 12.33
N TRP A 157 2.47 0.82 11.10
CA TRP A 157 3.28 0.83 9.87
C TRP A 157 3.86 2.21 9.61
N SER A 158 3.06 3.26 9.73
CA SER A 158 3.50 4.65 9.57
C SER A 158 4.48 5.06 10.65
N LEU A 159 4.23 4.67 11.92
CA LEU A 159 5.17 4.90 13.01
C LEU A 159 6.52 4.19 12.78
N ARG A 160 6.52 2.97 12.24
CA ARG A 160 7.75 2.27 11.85
C ARG A 160 8.50 3.05 10.77
N GLY A 161 7.82 3.51 9.74
CA GLY A 161 8.40 4.31 8.67
C GLY A 161 8.95 5.64 9.19
N LEU A 162 8.17 6.34 10.00
CA LEU A 162 8.55 7.61 10.62
C LEU A 162 9.83 7.49 11.45
N THR A 163 9.86 6.55 12.41
CA THR A 163 11.03 6.38 13.29
C THR A 163 12.27 6.01 12.48
N THR A 164 12.13 5.22 11.42
CA THR A 164 13.23 4.88 10.53
C THR A 164 13.74 6.09 9.74
N ALA A 165 12.83 6.92 9.19
CA ALA A 165 13.20 8.12 8.44
C ALA A 165 13.86 9.18 9.33
N VAL A 166 13.38 9.38 10.56
CA VAL A 166 13.99 10.28 11.55
C VAL A 166 15.39 9.80 11.96
N ALA A 167 15.56 8.50 12.22
CA ALA A 167 16.85 7.93 12.57
C ALA A 167 17.90 8.07 11.44
N ALA A 168 17.48 7.91 10.18
CA ALA A 168 18.35 8.11 9.02
C ALA A 168 18.86 9.56 8.87
N GLN A 169 18.17 10.53 9.47
CA GLN A 169 18.59 11.93 9.57
C GLN A 169 19.47 12.21 10.80
N HIS A 170 19.92 11.18 11.51
CA HIS A 170 20.65 11.29 12.77
C HIS A 170 19.89 12.05 13.86
N ARG A 171 18.57 11.92 13.86
CA ARG A 171 17.63 12.54 14.82
C ARG A 171 16.92 11.46 15.62
N THR A 172 16.23 11.86 16.67
CA THR A 172 15.34 11.01 17.48
C THR A 172 14.00 11.71 17.65
N ASP A 173 12.93 10.92 17.71
CA ASP A 173 11.58 11.38 18.05
C ASP A 173 11.03 10.46 19.16
N PRO A 174 11.30 10.79 20.43
CA PRO A 174 10.89 9.93 21.55
C PRO A 174 9.38 9.70 21.64
N ALA A 175 8.54 10.62 21.14
CA ALA A 175 7.10 10.45 21.13
C ALA A 175 6.69 9.40 20.09
N ALA A 176 7.25 9.46 18.89
CA ALA A 176 7.02 8.46 17.85
C ALA A 176 7.54 7.07 18.25
N ASP A 177 8.69 7.00 18.93
CA ASP A 177 9.27 5.75 19.46
C ASP A 177 8.36 5.10 20.51
N ASP A 178 7.79 5.89 21.43
CA ASP A 178 6.87 5.43 22.48
C ASP A 178 5.54 4.97 21.86
N ASP A 179 5.01 5.71 20.90
CA ASP A 179 3.78 5.32 20.19
C ASP A 179 3.98 4.06 19.33
N LEU A 180 5.12 3.91 18.68
CA LEU A 180 5.48 2.68 17.98
C LEU A 180 5.51 1.51 18.94
N ALA A 181 6.17 1.64 20.09
CA ALA A 181 6.23 0.57 21.08
C ALA A 181 4.84 0.17 21.58
N LYS A 182 3.95 1.14 21.82
CA LYS A 182 2.56 0.90 22.24
C LYS A 182 1.74 0.23 21.15
N SER A 183 1.88 0.65 19.89
CA SER A 183 1.13 0.09 18.75
C SER A 183 1.42 -1.39 18.55
N TRP A 184 2.64 -1.84 18.82
CA TRP A 184 3.08 -3.23 18.62
C TRP A 184 3.18 -4.06 19.91
N GLN A 185 2.83 -3.52 21.07
CA GLN A 185 3.02 -4.21 22.36
C GLN A 185 2.30 -5.57 22.50
N ARG A 186 1.28 -5.83 21.66
CA ARG A 186 0.52 -7.07 21.64
C ARG A 186 0.74 -7.92 20.39
N SER A 187 1.64 -7.46 19.50
CA SER A 187 1.96 -8.18 18.29
C SER A 187 3.03 -9.23 18.54
N ASP A 188 2.88 -10.38 17.89
CA ASP A 188 3.87 -11.45 17.83
C ASP A 188 4.68 -11.44 16.53
N ILE A 189 4.48 -10.41 15.69
CA ILE A 189 5.21 -10.20 14.45
C ILE A 189 6.03 -8.90 14.53
N PHE A 190 7.14 -8.86 13.78
CA PHE A 190 7.97 -7.68 13.61
C PHE A 190 7.94 -7.25 12.15
N ILE A 191 7.68 -5.96 11.92
CA ILE A 191 7.83 -5.36 10.60
C ILE A 191 9.15 -4.60 10.53
N THR A 192 9.81 -4.67 9.39
CA THR A 192 11.08 -3.97 9.12
C THR A 192 10.90 -2.74 8.25
N THR A 193 9.76 -2.61 7.59
CA THR A 193 9.39 -1.52 6.68
C THR A 193 7.91 -1.18 6.85
N SER A 194 7.51 -0.02 6.35
CA SER A 194 6.12 0.45 6.39
C SER A 194 5.20 -0.26 5.38
N LYS A 195 5.75 -0.94 4.36
CA LYS A 195 4.99 -1.70 3.35
C LYS A 195 5.18 -3.21 3.54
N PHE A 196 4.36 -4.03 2.88
CA PHE A 196 4.45 -5.48 2.88
C PHE A 196 5.06 -6.04 1.59
#